data_77a4e9749f3b196bddd386bf5a687fda
#
_entry.id   77a4e9749f3b196bddd386bf5a687fda
#
_cell.length_a   1.000
_cell.length_b   1.000
_cell.length_c   1.000
_cell.angle_alpha   90.00
_cell.angle_beta   90.00
_cell.angle_gamma   90.00
#
_symmetry.space_group_name_H-M   'P 1'
#
loop_
_entity.id
_entity.type
_entity.pdbx_description
1 polymer ?
#
loop_
_entity_poly.entity_id
_entity_poly.type
_entity_poly.pdbx_seq_one_letter_code
_entity_poly.pdbx_strand_id
1 'polypeptide(L)'
;MAVGAVVLLVVLLTRGSAPPPPTTQTSPTPTPVPTPTAQPLASLASSASGSPVDGMQCASSEPTTNRFTAHLAVFVGGSARQIPAGVGIASPSPPIDTNAGPFVASGKCYYPLLTHTSDGIVQISMPAQAAVTLGNFFDIWGQPLTTGQVGPATGSVIVYVNGSKYTGDPRALTIAKHALIQLDVGMDTPPVQFTFPPGD
;
A
#
# COMPACT_ATOMS: atom_id res chain seq x y z
N MET A 1 88.19 -38.09 40.95
CA MET A 1 88.37 -37.14 39.89
C MET A 1 87.06 -37.00 39.14
N ALA A 2 86.35 -35.92 39.40
CA ALA A 2 85.05 -35.66 38.74
C ALA A 2 85.16 -34.37 37.93
N VAL A 3 85.01 -34.52 36.64
CA VAL A 3 84.98 -33.38 35.67
C VAL A 3 83.56 -32.93 35.48
N GLY A 4 83.22 -31.78 36.01
CA GLY A 4 81.91 -31.18 35.84
C GLY A 4 81.84 -30.43 34.44
N ALA A 5 80.80 -30.79 33.65
CA ALA A 5 80.52 -30.09 32.39
C ALA A 5 79.43 -29.02 32.70
N VAL A 6 79.82 -27.76 32.45
CA VAL A 6 78.93 -26.62 32.53
C VAL A 6 78.19 -26.51 31.18
N VAL A 7 76.90 -26.74 31.19
CA VAL A 7 76.05 -26.49 29.99
C VAL A 7 75.53 -25.08 30.04
N LEU A 8 75.98 -24.26 29.08
CA LEU A 8 75.51 -22.88 28.92
C LEU A 8 74.22 -22.89 28.11
N LEU A 9 73.11 -22.56 28.77
CA LEU A 9 71.78 -22.48 28.14
C LEU A 9 71.63 -21.08 27.53
N VAL A 10 71.69 -20.97 26.22
CA VAL A 10 71.40 -19.72 25.47
C VAL A 10 69.92 -19.63 25.21
N VAL A 11 69.23 -18.74 25.92
CA VAL A 11 67.82 -18.44 25.68
C VAL A 11 67.70 -17.39 24.56
N LEU A 12 67.30 -17.84 23.38
CA LEU A 12 66.96 -16.97 22.29
C LEU A 12 65.55 -16.36 22.54
N LEU A 13 65.48 -15.08 22.90
CA LEU A 13 64.29 -14.28 22.98
C LEU A 13 63.80 -13.95 21.56
N THR A 14 62.86 -14.74 21.01
CA THR A 14 62.16 -14.37 19.79
C THR A 14 61.12 -13.31 20.16
N ARG A 15 61.32 -12.08 19.70
CA ARG A 15 60.31 -11.02 19.75
C ARG A 15 59.19 -11.39 18.78
N GLY A 16 58.07 -11.85 19.33
CA GLY A 16 56.85 -12.02 18.58
C GLY A 16 56.32 -10.66 18.14
N SER A 17 56.30 -10.40 16.83
CA SER A 17 55.60 -9.24 16.25
C SER A 17 54.09 -9.43 16.49
N ALA A 18 53.47 -8.47 17.14
CA ALA A 18 52.01 -8.46 17.32
C ALA A 18 51.30 -8.40 15.96
N PRO A 19 50.19 -9.15 15.74
CA PRO A 19 49.40 -9.05 14.52
C PRO A 19 48.81 -7.64 14.41
N PRO A 20 48.69 -7.09 13.18
CA PRO A 20 48.03 -5.80 12.98
C PRO A 20 46.55 -5.85 13.42
N PRO A 21 45.98 -4.74 13.92
CA PRO A 21 44.58 -4.68 14.32
C PRO A 21 43.68 -4.96 13.11
N PRO A 22 42.51 -5.64 13.31
CA PRO A 22 41.58 -5.89 12.23
C PRO A 22 41.10 -4.56 11.66
N THR A 23 41.34 -4.36 10.35
CA THR A 23 40.75 -3.25 9.61
C THR A 23 39.24 -3.45 9.57
N THR A 24 38.47 -2.60 10.23
CA THR A 24 37.05 -2.55 10.16
C THR A 24 36.67 -2.12 8.72
N GLN A 25 36.37 -3.08 7.85
CA GLN A 25 35.73 -2.80 6.57
C GLN A 25 34.32 -2.26 6.86
N THR A 26 34.14 -0.97 6.68
CA THR A 26 32.82 -0.35 6.65
C THR A 26 32.10 -0.91 5.41
N SER A 27 31.17 -1.83 5.63
CA SER A 27 30.31 -2.33 4.56
C SER A 27 29.57 -1.12 3.96
N PRO A 28 29.56 -0.92 2.64
CA PRO A 28 28.83 0.19 2.04
C PRO A 28 27.35 0.04 2.41
N THR A 29 26.79 1.08 2.99
CA THR A 29 25.33 1.16 3.23
C THR A 29 24.64 0.97 1.88
N PRO A 30 23.71 -0.01 1.72
CA PRO A 30 23.00 -0.20 0.47
C PRO A 30 22.25 1.09 0.15
N THR A 31 22.57 1.69 -1.00
CA THR A 31 21.79 2.80 -1.55
C THR A 31 20.37 2.28 -1.77
N PRO A 32 19.32 2.95 -1.25
CA PRO A 32 17.94 2.52 -1.49
C PRO A 32 17.70 2.54 -3.00
N VAL A 33 17.44 1.37 -3.58
CA VAL A 33 16.93 1.27 -4.95
C VAL A 33 15.57 1.93 -4.95
N PRO A 34 15.29 2.94 -5.80
CA PRO A 34 14.00 3.55 -5.88
C PRO A 34 12.98 2.46 -6.22
N THR A 35 12.03 2.24 -5.32
CA THR A 35 10.89 1.35 -5.58
C THR A 35 10.15 1.94 -6.78
N PRO A 36 9.96 1.19 -7.89
CA PRO A 36 9.23 1.71 -9.03
C PRO A 36 7.85 2.15 -8.56
N THR A 37 7.52 3.42 -8.79
CA THR A 37 6.19 3.96 -8.48
C THR A 37 5.18 3.17 -9.31
N ALA A 38 4.26 2.47 -8.67
CA ALA A 38 3.26 1.68 -9.37
C ALA A 38 2.42 2.59 -10.26
N GLN A 39 2.09 2.13 -11.48
CA GLN A 39 1.27 2.91 -12.40
C GLN A 39 -0.18 2.98 -11.88
N PRO A 40 -0.89 4.10 -12.08
CA PRO A 40 -2.32 4.18 -11.80
C PRO A 40 -3.09 3.08 -12.54
N LEU A 41 -4.09 2.49 -11.90
CA LEU A 41 -5.00 1.53 -12.55
C LEU A 41 -5.84 2.25 -13.63
N ALA A 42 -6.40 3.39 -13.28
CA ALA A 42 -7.17 4.26 -14.18
C ALA A 42 -7.06 5.72 -13.72
N SER A 43 -7.46 6.64 -14.59
CA SER A 43 -7.51 8.08 -14.27
C SER A 43 -8.77 8.44 -13.47
N LEU A 44 -8.85 9.71 -13.02
CA LEU A 44 -10.06 10.28 -12.41
C LEU A 44 -11.07 10.81 -13.43
N ALA A 45 -10.79 10.74 -14.72
CA ALA A 45 -11.62 11.38 -15.76
C ALA A 45 -13.08 10.89 -15.79
N SER A 46 -13.33 9.65 -15.38
CA SER A 46 -14.66 9.05 -15.28
C SER A 46 -15.31 9.17 -13.90
N SER A 47 -14.60 9.74 -12.91
CA SER A 47 -15.13 9.87 -11.55
C SER A 47 -16.37 10.73 -11.48
N ALA A 48 -17.27 10.40 -10.58
CA ALA A 48 -18.50 11.13 -10.35
C ALA A 48 -18.21 12.61 -10.00
N SER A 49 -18.97 13.53 -10.61
CA SER A 49 -18.71 14.97 -10.58
C SER A 49 -19.70 15.77 -9.70
N GLY A 50 -20.48 15.09 -8.85
CA GLY A 50 -21.40 15.71 -7.91
C GLY A 50 -22.84 15.22 -8.01
N SER A 51 -23.23 14.48 -9.06
CA SER A 51 -24.52 13.81 -9.14
C SER A 51 -24.58 12.62 -8.20
N PRO A 52 -25.74 12.26 -7.63
CA PRO A 52 -25.86 11.07 -6.79
C PRO A 52 -25.40 9.79 -7.52
N VAL A 53 -24.68 8.93 -6.81
CA VAL A 53 -24.24 7.60 -7.29
C VAL A 53 -24.76 6.56 -6.31
N ASP A 54 -25.51 5.56 -6.78
CA ASP A 54 -26.12 4.51 -5.95
C ASP A 54 -26.91 5.05 -4.74
N GLY A 55 -27.55 6.19 -4.90
CA GLY A 55 -28.27 6.87 -3.82
C GLY A 55 -27.38 7.69 -2.88
N MET A 56 -26.07 7.61 -3.00
CA MET A 56 -25.12 8.39 -2.21
C MET A 56 -24.99 9.80 -2.77
N GLN A 57 -25.18 10.79 -1.90
CA GLN A 57 -25.06 12.21 -2.26
C GLN A 57 -23.60 12.66 -2.16
N CYS A 58 -23.23 13.63 -3.00
CA CYS A 58 -22.00 14.37 -2.87
C CYS A 58 -22.19 15.55 -1.92
N ALA A 59 -21.67 15.48 -0.71
CA ALA A 59 -21.84 16.51 0.33
C ALA A 59 -20.87 17.68 0.13
N SER A 60 -21.29 18.91 0.46
CA SER A 60 -20.44 20.11 0.34
C SER A 60 -19.24 20.14 1.28
N SER A 61 -19.25 19.32 2.32
CA SER A 61 -18.12 19.08 3.22
C SER A 61 -17.94 17.59 3.40
N GLU A 62 -16.71 17.17 3.70
CA GLU A 62 -16.40 15.76 3.94
C GLU A 62 -17.18 15.24 5.15
N PRO A 63 -17.95 14.15 4.99
CA PRO A 63 -18.65 13.55 6.11
C PRO A 63 -17.68 12.99 7.15
N THR A 64 -17.95 13.20 8.42
CA THR A 64 -17.10 12.73 9.53
C THR A 64 -17.77 11.66 10.41
N THR A 65 -19.06 11.40 10.17
CA THR A 65 -19.83 10.45 10.97
C THR A 65 -19.54 9.02 10.57
N ASN A 66 -19.40 8.13 11.55
CA ASN A 66 -19.11 6.69 11.35
C ASN A 66 -17.93 6.45 10.38
N ARG A 67 -16.87 7.25 10.56
CA ARG A 67 -15.67 7.20 9.72
C ARG A 67 -14.84 5.98 10.05
N PHE A 68 -14.38 5.29 9.00
CA PHE A 68 -13.39 4.22 9.07
C PHE A 68 -12.64 4.10 7.75
N THR A 69 -11.57 3.33 7.72
CA THR A 69 -10.75 3.07 6.55
C THR A 69 -10.72 1.58 6.20
N ALA A 70 -10.47 1.31 4.94
CA ALA A 70 -10.12 0.00 4.39
C ALA A 70 -8.95 0.17 3.42
N HIS A 71 -8.23 -0.88 3.11
CA HIS A 71 -7.16 -0.84 2.12
C HIS A 71 -7.54 -1.68 0.90
N LEU A 72 -7.38 -1.11 -0.29
CA LEU A 72 -7.60 -1.75 -1.58
C LEU A 72 -6.29 -1.85 -2.36
N ALA A 73 -5.79 -3.06 -2.55
CA ALA A 73 -4.68 -3.36 -3.43
C ALA A 73 -5.19 -3.94 -4.76
N VAL A 74 -4.60 -3.53 -5.88
CA VAL A 74 -4.93 -4.08 -7.20
C VAL A 74 -3.66 -4.54 -7.89
N PHE A 75 -3.67 -5.75 -8.45
CA PHE A 75 -2.60 -6.29 -9.27
C PHE A 75 -3.13 -6.67 -10.65
N VAL A 76 -2.37 -6.33 -11.68
CA VAL A 76 -2.68 -6.68 -13.07
C VAL A 76 -1.50 -7.45 -13.64
N GLY A 77 -1.68 -8.73 -13.95
CA GLY A 77 -0.60 -9.61 -14.39
C GLY A 77 0.54 -9.69 -13.37
N GLY A 78 0.22 -9.69 -12.07
CA GLY A 78 1.19 -9.71 -10.97
C GLY A 78 1.87 -8.37 -10.67
N SER A 79 1.56 -7.30 -11.43
CA SER A 79 2.12 -5.96 -11.20
C SER A 79 1.14 -5.07 -10.43
N ALA A 80 1.59 -4.47 -9.34
CA ALA A 80 0.77 -3.56 -8.55
C ALA A 80 0.30 -2.34 -9.37
N ARG A 81 -0.95 -1.91 -9.13
CA ARG A 81 -1.55 -0.71 -9.69
C ARG A 81 -2.04 0.19 -8.57
N GLN A 82 -1.82 1.48 -8.72
CA GLN A 82 -2.29 2.47 -7.74
C GLN A 82 -3.77 2.82 -7.97
N ILE A 83 -4.49 2.97 -6.87
CA ILE A 83 -5.76 3.70 -6.86
C ILE A 83 -5.38 5.19 -6.81
N PRO A 84 -5.87 6.05 -7.73
CA PRO A 84 -5.49 7.45 -7.70
C PRO A 84 -6.02 8.17 -6.45
N ALA A 85 -5.28 9.15 -5.97
CA ALA A 85 -5.80 10.11 -4.99
C ALA A 85 -6.93 10.94 -5.61
N GLY A 86 -7.99 11.22 -4.84
CA GLY A 86 -9.12 12.06 -5.29
C GLY A 86 -10.32 11.30 -5.84
N VAL A 87 -10.32 9.96 -5.84
CA VAL A 87 -11.58 9.21 -6.06
C VAL A 87 -12.59 9.65 -5.00
N GLY A 88 -13.85 9.88 -5.41
CA GLY A 88 -14.92 10.32 -4.50
C GLY A 88 -14.84 11.78 -4.07
N ILE A 89 -13.87 12.54 -4.58
CA ILE A 89 -13.78 14.01 -4.41
C ILE A 89 -14.09 14.65 -5.77
N ALA A 90 -15.26 15.28 -5.89
CA ALA A 90 -15.67 15.89 -7.14
C ALA A 90 -14.85 17.16 -7.43
N SER A 91 -14.32 17.30 -8.64
CA SER A 91 -13.43 18.41 -9.03
C SER A 91 -12.31 18.60 -8.00
N PRO A 92 -11.47 17.58 -7.77
CA PRO A 92 -10.44 17.62 -6.73
C PRO A 92 -9.45 18.77 -6.99
N SER A 93 -8.94 19.38 -5.91
CA SER A 93 -7.81 20.29 -6.01
C SER A 93 -6.56 19.55 -6.51
N PRO A 94 -5.59 20.24 -7.11
CA PRO A 94 -4.30 19.64 -7.40
C PRO A 94 -3.71 19.02 -6.13
N PRO A 95 -3.09 17.83 -6.23
CA PRO A 95 -2.43 17.22 -5.09
C PRO A 95 -1.32 18.13 -4.53
N ILE A 96 -1.18 18.15 -3.23
CA ILE A 96 -0.04 18.75 -2.53
C ILE A 96 0.94 17.65 -2.13
N ASP A 97 2.24 17.91 -2.27
CA ASP A 97 3.25 16.95 -1.85
C ASP A 97 3.36 16.92 -0.32
N THR A 98 3.30 15.72 0.23
CA THR A 98 3.50 15.46 1.66
C THR A 98 4.61 14.43 1.86
N ASN A 99 5.07 14.25 3.11
CA ASN A 99 6.06 13.21 3.43
C ASN A 99 5.53 11.78 3.15
N ALA A 100 4.21 11.61 3.08
CA ALA A 100 3.55 10.34 2.74
C ALA A 100 3.20 10.22 1.24
N GLY A 101 3.60 11.19 0.41
CA GLY A 101 3.30 11.27 -1.01
C GLY A 101 2.22 12.30 -1.35
N PRO A 102 1.76 12.34 -2.62
CA PRO A 102 0.74 13.27 -3.08
C PRO A 102 -0.58 13.09 -2.32
N PHE A 103 -1.16 14.21 -1.86
CA PHE A 103 -2.39 14.26 -1.09
C PHE A 103 -3.39 15.25 -1.70
N VAL A 104 -4.62 14.80 -1.97
CA VAL A 104 -5.74 15.64 -2.44
C VAL A 104 -6.48 16.15 -1.21
N ALA A 105 -6.33 17.43 -0.91
CA ALA A 105 -6.87 18.03 0.32
C ALA A 105 -8.35 18.45 0.20
N SER A 106 -8.83 18.80 -0.99
CA SER A 106 -10.15 19.38 -1.15
C SER A 106 -10.75 19.18 -2.55
N GLY A 107 -12.03 19.46 -2.67
CA GLY A 107 -12.77 19.48 -3.92
C GLY A 107 -14.10 20.20 -3.80
N LYS A 108 -14.92 20.15 -4.83
CA LYS A 108 -16.24 20.79 -4.85
C LYS A 108 -17.22 20.14 -3.88
N CYS A 109 -17.23 18.82 -3.83
CA CYS A 109 -18.03 18.03 -2.89
C CYS A 109 -17.43 16.63 -2.72
N TYR A 110 -17.90 15.87 -1.71
CA TYR A 110 -17.32 14.63 -1.23
C TYR A 110 -18.36 13.53 -1.19
N TYR A 111 -18.08 12.39 -1.81
CA TYR A 111 -18.85 11.17 -1.65
C TYR A 111 -18.47 10.46 -0.35
N PRO A 112 -19.34 9.56 0.16
CA PRO A 112 -19.05 8.80 1.38
C PRO A 112 -17.84 7.86 1.30
N LEU A 113 -17.43 7.47 0.09
CA LEU A 113 -16.25 6.66 -0.17
C LEU A 113 -15.27 7.49 -0.99
N LEU A 114 -14.07 7.70 -0.48
CA LEU A 114 -13.08 8.54 -1.15
C LEU A 114 -11.64 8.12 -0.84
N THR A 115 -10.69 8.64 -1.64
CA THR A 115 -9.25 8.52 -1.41
C THR A 115 -8.60 9.89 -1.37
N HIS A 116 -7.77 10.17 -0.37
CA HIS A 116 -6.90 11.36 -0.35
C HIS A 116 -5.51 11.09 -0.92
N THR A 117 -5.06 9.85 -0.85
CA THR A 117 -3.73 9.38 -1.24
C THR A 117 -3.84 8.27 -2.27
N SER A 118 -2.73 7.90 -2.90
CA SER A 118 -2.68 6.79 -3.87
C SER A 118 -2.11 5.49 -3.29
N ASP A 119 -2.07 5.36 -1.98
CA ASP A 119 -1.58 4.20 -1.23
C ASP A 119 -2.60 3.06 -1.08
N GLY A 120 -3.81 3.23 -1.62
CA GLY A 120 -4.89 2.26 -1.54
C GLY A 120 -5.80 2.43 -0.33
N ILE A 121 -5.56 3.41 0.54
CA ILE A 121 -6.49 3.71 1.64
C ILE A 121 -7.77 4.32 1.06
N VAL A 122 -8.88 3.62 1.26
CA VAL A 122 -10.24 4.10 0.98
C VAL A 122 -10.85 4.51 2.32
N GLN A 123 -11.22 5.79 2.42
CA GLN A 123 -11.94 6.31 3.57
C GLN A 123 -13.44 6.17 3.33
N ILE A 124 -14.13 5.67 4.32
CA ILE A 124 -15.60 5.51 4.33
C ILE A 124 -16.17 6.39 5.45
N SER A 125 -17.17 7.20 5.13
CA SER A 125 -17.86 8.07 6.09
C SER A 125 -19.34 8.11 5.76
N MET A 126 -20.15 7.35 6.50
CA MET A 126 -21.59 7.25 6.25
C MET A 126 -22.42 7.99 7.30
N PRO A 127 -23.43 8.77 6.91
CA PRO A 127 -24.30 9.46 7.87
C PRO A 127 -25.12 8.51 8.76
N ALA A 128 -25.34 7.29 8.32
CA ALA A 128 -25.93 6.20 9.07
C ALA A 128 -25.06 4.95 8.93
N GLN A 129 -25.26 3.94 9.80
CA GLN A 129 -24.63 2.63 9.65
C GLN A 129 -25.25 1.87 8.47
N ALA A 130 -24.95 2.33 7.26
CA ALA A 130 -25.32 1.63 6.03
C ALA A 130 -24.16 0.77 5.55
N ALA A 131 -24.45 -0.42 5.07
CA ALA A 131 -23.46 -1.25 4.40
C ALA A 131 -23.09 -0.61 3.07
N VAL A 132 -21.79 -0.42 2.86
CA VAL A 132 -21.22 0.02 1.57
C VAL A 132 -20.44 -1.12 0.96
N THR A 133 -20.47 -1.20 -0.37
CA THR A 133 -19.83 -2.28 -1.10
C THR A 133 -18.66 -1.77 -1.93
N LEU A 134 -17.80 -2.69 -2.35
CA LEU A 134 -16.73 -2.39 -3.29
C LEU A 134 -17.29 -1.89 -4.63
N GLY A 135 -18.46 -2.39 -5.06
CA GLY A 135 -19.19 -1.88 -6.21
C GLY A 135 -19.48 -0.38 -6.12
N ASN A 136 -19.95 0.09 -4.97
CA ASN A 136 -20.22 1.52 -4.76
C ASN A 136 -18.96 2.39 -4.93
N PHE A 137 -17.80 1.94 -4.45
CA PHE A 137 -16.55 2.65 -4.63
C PHE A 137 -16.18 2.76 -6.12
N PHE A 138 -16.28 1.64 -6.86
CA PHE A 138 -15.98 1.63 -8.29
C PHE A 138 -16.98 2.44 -9.13
N ASP A 139 -18.26 2.49 -8.73
CA ASP A 139 -19.28 3.33 -9.39
C ASP A 139 -19.01 4.82 -9.17
N ILE A 140 -18.60 5.24 -7.97
CA ILE A 140 -18.13 6.60 -7.69
C ILE A 140 -16.89 6.94 -8.52
N TRP A 141 -15.96 6.00 -8.69
CA TRP A 141 -14.78 6.19 -9.55
C TRP A 141 -15.13 6.14 -11.04
N GLY A 142 -16.31 5.64 -11.41
CA GLY A 142 -16.73 5.45 -12.79
C GLY A 142 -15.92 4.36 -13.49
N GLN A 143 -15.46 3.35 -12.75
CA GLN A 143 -14.69 2.24 -13.27
C GLN A 143 -15.49 0.93 -13.19
N PRO A 144 -15.40 0.06 -14.21
CA PRO A 144 -16.04 -1.25 -14.15
C PRO A 144 -15.37 -2.15 -13.10
N LEU A 145 -16.21 -2.93 -12.41
CA LEU A 145 -15.80 -4.02 -11.53
C LEU A 145 -16.68 -5.24 -11.80
N THR A 146 -16.10 -6.34 -12.24
CA THR A 146 -16.79 -7.61 -12.49
C THR A 146 -15.87 -8.78 -12.15
N THR A 147 -16.32 -10.01 -12.29
CA THR A 147 -15.48 -11.21 -12.19
C THR A 147 -14.47 -11.35 -13.32
N GLY A 148 -14.56 -10.54 -14.37
CA GLY A 148 -13.68 -10.54 -15.55
C GLY A 148 -12.98 -9.20 -15.81
N GLN A 149 -13.18 -8.18 -14.97
CA GLN A 149 -12.65 -6.84 -15.24
C GLN A 149 -12.53 -6.00 -13.97
N VAL A 150 -11.41 -5.27 -13.84
CA VAL A 150 -11.17 -4.25 -12.80
C VAL A 150 -10.64 -2.99 -13.49
N GLY A 151 -11.45 -1.93 -13.53
CA GLY A 151 -11.13 -0.74 -14.33
C GLY A 151 -10.88 -1.10 -15.79
N PRO A 152 -9.82 -0.61 -16.43
CA PRO A 152 -9.48 -0.95 -17.82
C PRO A 152 -8.87 -2.35 -17.97
N ALA A 153 -8.47 -3.00 -16.89
CA ALA A 153 -7.81 -4.31 -16.94
C ALA A 153 -8.83 -5.44 -17.05
N THR A 154 -8.69 -6.28 -18.07
CA THR A 154 -9.53 -7.44 -18.34
C THR A 154 -8.80 -8.74 -18.04
N GLY A 155 -9.51 -9.73 -17.53
CA GLY A 155 -8.99 -11.05 -17.17
C GLY A 155 -9.77 -11.62 -16.00
N SER A 156 -9.54 -12.90 -15.66
CA SER A 156 -10.12 -13.51 -14.47
C SER A 156 -9.76 -12.69 -13.22
N VAL A 157 -10.74 -12.33 -12.43
CA VAL A 157 -10.53 -11.56 -11.20
C VAL A 157 -10.58 -12.50 -10.00
N ILE A 158 -9.48 -12.53 -9.25
CA ILE A 158 -9.38 -13.23 -7.97
C ILE A 158 -9.44 -12.18 -6.87
N VAL A 159 -10.28 -12.41 -5.88
CA VAL A 159 -10.50 -11.48 -4.76
C VAL A 159 -10.00 -12.10 -3.46
N TYR A 160 -9.23 -11.34 -2.69
CA TYR A 160 -8.88 -11.68 -1.32
C TYR A 160 -9.44 -10.64 -0.36
N VAL A 161 -9.90 -11.11 0.79
CA VAL A 161 -10.32 -10.28 1.92
C VAL A 161 -9.61 -10.80 3.16
N ASN A 162 -8.80 -9.93 3.79
CA ASN A 162 -7.99 -10.28 4.95
C ASN A 162 -7.15 -11.56 4.76
N GLY A 163 -6.57 -11.71 3.56
CA GLY A 163 -5.72 -12.84 3.19
C GLY A 163 -6.46 -14.11 2.76
N SER A 164 -7.79 -14.14 2.83
CA SER A 164 -8.61 -15.29 2.42
C SER A 164 -9.32 -15.03 1.09
N LYS A 165 -9.40 -16.05 0.23
CA LYS A 165 -10.12 -15.93 -1.05
C LYS A 165 -11.61 -15.69 -0.80
N TYR A 166 -12.14 -14.68 -1.50
CA TYR A 166 -13.57 -14.38 -1.56
C TYR A 166 -14.14 -14.92 -2.88
N THR A 167 -15.22 -15.70 -2.80
CA THR A 167 -15.83 -16.39 -3.96
C THR A 167 -17.12 -15.76 -4.44
N GLY A 168 -17.58 -14.67 -3.80
CA GLY A 168 -18.77 -13.93 -4.19
C GLY A 168 -18.53 -12.96 -5.34
N ASP A 169 -19.58 -12.25 -5.73
CA ASP A 169 -19.47 -11.13 -6.67
C ASP A 169 -18.62 -10.02 -6.04
N PRO A 170 -17.50 -9.60 -6.67
CA PRO A 170 -16.66 -8.54 -6.14
C PRO A 170 -17.42 -7.22 -5.91
N ARG A 171 -18.46 -6.93 -6.69
CA ARG A 171 -19.30 -5.74 -6.48
C ARG A 171 -20.11 -5.79 -5.20
N ALA A 172 -20.54 -7.00 -4.80
CA ALA A 172 -21.35 -7.21 -3.60
C ALA A 172 -20.51 -7.30 -2.31
N LEU A 173 -19.19 -7.26 -2.41
CA LEU A 173 -18.29 -7.30 -1.26
C LEU A 173 -18.52 -6.09 -0.36
N THR A 174 -19.03 -6.31 0.86
CA THR A 174 -19.18 -5.27 1.87
C THR A 174 -17.82 -4.85 2.41
N ILE A 175 -17.56 -3.55 2.42
CA ILE A 175 -16.32 -2.99 2.97
C ILE A 175 -16.47 -2.86 4.49
N ALA A 176 -15.69 -3.63 5.23
CA ALA A 176 -15.61 -3.54 6.68
C ALA A 176 -14.45 -2.62 7.12
N LYS A 177 -14.53 -2.13 8.38
CA LYS A 177 -13.43 -1.38 8.98
C LYS A 177 -12.15 -2.21 8.96
N HIS A 178 -11.06 -1.60 8.50
CA HIS A 178 -9.72 -2.20 8.37
C HIS A 178 -9.67 -3.47 7.50
N ALA A 179 -10.64 -3.64 6.60
CA ALA A 179 -10.56 -4.72 5.62
C ALA A 179 -9.34 -4.52 4.71
N LEU A 180 -8.57 -5.60 4.50
CA LEU A 180 -7.55 -5.69 3.47
C LEU A 180 -8.16 -6.38 2.27
N ILE A 181 -8.45 -5.62 1.23
CA ILE A 181 -9.07 -6.11 -0.01
C ILE A 181 -7.99 -6.14 -1.08
N GLN A 182 -7.83 -7.27 -1.77
CA GLN A 182 -6.93 -7.38 -2.91
C GLN A 182 -7.70 -7.91 -4.11
N LEU A 183 -7.49 -7.26 -5.25
CA LEU A 183 -8.04 -7.67 -6.56
C LEU A 183 -6.88 -8.04 -7.47
N ASP A 184 -6.83 -9.28 -7.92
CA ASP A 184 -5.84 -9.78 -8.86
C ASP A 184 -6.50 -10.03 -10.21
N VAL A 185 -5.97 -9.42 -11.28
CA VAL A 185 -6.47 -9.57 -12.64
C VAL A 185 -5.50 -10.39 -13.47
N GLY A 186 -5.94 -11.56 -13.92
CA GLY A 186 -5.21 -12.45 -14.83
C GLY A 186 -4.15 -13.34 -14.17
N MET A 187 -3.56 -12.94 -13.05
CA MET A 187 -2.56 -13.74 -12.32
C MET A 187 -2.87 -13.68 -10.81
N ASP A 188 -2.85 -14.85 -10.18
CA ASP A 188 -3.00 -14.98 -8.73
C ASP A 188 -1.72 -14.50 -8.03
N THR A 189 -1.83 -13.49 -7.18
CA THR A 189 -0.73 -12.89 -6.43
C THR A 189 -0.91 -13.18 -4.95
N PRO A 190 0.12 -13.60 -4.22
CA PRO A 190 0.00 -13.81 -2.78
C PRO A 190 -0.55 -12.56 -2.07
N PRO A 191 -1.50 -12.72 -1.12
CA PRO A 191 -2.11 -11.60 -0.42
C PRO A 191 -1.08 -10.72 0.27
N VAL A 192 -1.11 -9.42 -0.01
CA VAL A 192 -0.23 -8.43 0.60
C VAL A 192 -0.74 -8.01 1.98
N GLN A 193 0.21 -7.67 2.86
CA GLN A 193 -0.10 -7.11 4.16
C GLN A 193 -0.05 -5.59 4.08
N PHE A 194 -0.89 -4.93 4.86
CA PHE A 194 -0.90 -3.48 5.00
C PHE A 194 -1.08 -3.11 6.47
N THR A 195 -0.38 -2.08 6.93
CA THR A 195 -0.51 -1.54 8.28
C THR A 195 -1.14 -0.17 8.19
N PHE A 196 -2.31 -0.02 8.79
CA PHE A 196 -3.00 1.27 8.82
C PHE A 196 -2.22 2.28 9.68
N PRO A 197 -2.19 3.56 9.29
CA PRO A 197 -1.65 4.63 10.12
C PRO A 197 -2.31 4.67 11.50
N PRO A 198 -1.58 5.11 12.55
CA PRO A 198 -2.19 5.29 13.87
C PRO A 198 -3.35 6.30 13.82
N GLY A 199 -4.52 5.89 14.34
CA GLY A 199 -5.72 6.75 14.42
C GLY A 199 -6.76 6.51 13.32
N ASP A 200 -6.49 5.60 12.39
CA ASP A 200 -7.47 5.16 11.37
C ASP A 200 -8.45 4.11 11.90
#